data_ea6021b6f4001d7349a980520a3a8c49
#
_entry.id   ea6021b6f4001d7349a980520a3a8c49
#
_cell.length_a   1.000
_cell.length_b   1.000
_cell.length_c   1.000
_cell.angle_alpha   90.00
_cell.angle_beta   90.00
_cell.angle_gamma   90.00
#
_symmetry.space_group_name_H-M   'P 1'
#
loop_
_entity.id
_entity.type
_entity.pdbx_description
1 polymer ?
#
loop_
_entity_poly.entity_id
_entity_poly.type
_entity_poly.pdbx_seq_one_letter_code
_entity_poly.pdbx_strand_id
1 'polypeptide(L)'
;SDNYAETLRPYPALLFALESAMYDYQQNPLLYDTPFAHSEVGIPMNGLVWMDSYDEMLSQVKQKLRQGFKCIKLKIGAIDWEEELRLIQTIRSRFSKDTLELRVDANGAWTPEEAEQKMAQLAQYDLHSIEQPIAPYQWKEMARLCALQNEALHEGRKHLPIALDEELISVNSFEEKCLLLDTIRPQYIVIKPTLHGGMTGSMEWVSEANKRGI
;
A
#
# COMPACT_ATOMS: atom_id res chain seq x y z
N SER A 1 -22.83 6.40 -26.96
CA SER A 1 -22.43 6.33 -25.56
C SER A 1 -21.13 7.11 -25.41
N ASP A 2 -21.27 8.30 -24.85
CA ASP A 2 -20.12 9.16 -24.62
C ASP A 2 -19.21 8.43 -23.65
N ASN A 3 -17.95 8.29 -24.04
CA ASN A 3 -16.95 7.62 -23.21
C ASN A 3 -16.48 8.60 -22.11
N TYR A 4 -17.40 8.92 -21.17
CA TYR A 4 -17.14 9.86 -20.09
C TYR A 4 -15.89 9.45 -19.26
N ALA A 5 -15.64 8.16 -19.14
CA ALA A 5 -14.49 7.66 -18.40
C ALA A 5 -13.18 8.13 -19.03
N GLU A 6 -13.04 8.04 -20.36
CA GLU A 6 -11.87 8.55 -21.09
C GLU A 6 -11.73 10.06 -20.96
N THR A 7 -12.85 10.80 -21.10
CA THR A 7 -12.85 12.26 -20.98
C THR A 7 -12.42 12.72 -19.59
N LEU A 8 -12.80 11.97 -18.54
CA LEU A 8 -12.54 12.33 -17.15
C LEU A 8 -11.29 11.67 -16.55
N ARG A 9 -10.56 10.84 -17.31
CA ARG A 9 -9.30 10.23 -16.84
C ARG A 9 -8.34 11.22 -16.16
N PRO A 10 -8.13 12.45 -16.68
CA PRO A 10 -7.25 13.41 -16.02
C PRO A 10 -7.79 13.95 -14.69
N TYR A 11 -9.04 13.65 -14.34
CA TYR A 11 -9.73 14.16 -13.17
C TYR A 11 -10.27 13.01 -12.30
N PRO A 12 -9.41 12.20 -11.66
CA PRO A 12 -9.79 10.94 -11.01
C PRO A 12 -10.86 11.10 -9.93
N ALA A 13 -10.80 12.16 -9.13
CA ALA A 13 -11.80 12.41 -8.09
C ALA A 13 -13.17 12.76 -8.68
N LEU A 14 -13.20 13.52 -9.79
CA LEU A 14 -14.46 13.84 -10.49
C LEU A 14 -15.05 12.60 -11.14
N LEU A 15 -14.21 11.77 -11.77
CA LEU A 15 -14.64 10.49 -12.35
C LEU A 15 -15.24 9.59 -11.27
N PHE A 16 -14.57 9.46 -10.11
CA PHE A 16 -15.09 8.67 -8.98
C PHE A 16 -16.44 9.18 -8.48
N ALA A 17 -16.61 10.51 -8.35
CA ALA A 17 -17.86 11.11 -7.93
C ALA A 17 -19.00 10.84 -8.91
N LEU A 18 -18.74 10.99 -10.22
CA LEU A 18 -19.72 10.73 -11.27
C LEU A 18 -20.12 9.24 -11.31
N GLU A 19 -19.15 8.34 -11.29
CA GLU A 19 -19.41 6.90 -11.30
C GLU A 19 -20.22 6.48 -10.06
N SER A 20 -19.86 6.99 -8.88
CA SER A 20 -20.60 6.70 -7.64
C SER A 20 -22.06 7.17 -7.73
N ALA A 21 -22.31 8.38 -8.25
CA ALA A 21 -23.65 8.91 -8.46
C ALA A 21 -24.45 8.10 -9.50
N MET A 22 -23.79 7.65 -10.58
CA MET A 22 -24.44 6.81 -11.60
C MET A 22 -24.84 5.43 -11.06
N TYR A 23 -23.97 4.79 -10.27
CA TYR A 23 -24.27 3.50 -9.63
C TYR A 23 -25.45 3.63 -8.65
N ASP A 24 -25.45 4.70 -7.85
CA ASP A 24 -26.55 4.97 -6.91
C ASP A 24 -27.88 5.24 -7.66
N TYR A 25 -27.85 6.07 -8.69
CA TYR A 25 -29.02 6.38 -9.51
C TYR A 25 -29.63 5.15 -10.20
N GLN A 26 -28.79 4.24 -10.67
CA GLN A 26 -29.21 2.98 -11.31
C GLN A 26 -29.80 1.98 -10.29
N GLN A 27 -29.87 2.33 -9.04
CA GLN A 27 -30.33 1.47 -7.93
C GLN A 27 -29.60 0.11 -7.91
N ASN A 28 -28.36 0.10 -8.35
CA ASN A 28 -27.49 -1.06 -8.21
C ASN A 28 -26.59 -0.87 -6.98
N PRO A 29 -27.11 -1.14 -5.77
CA PRO A 29 -26.39 -0.87 -4.52
C PRO A 29 -25.17 -1.77 -4.34
N LEU A 30 -25.11 -2.85 -5.12
CA LEU A 30 -24.03 -3.83 -5.04
C LEU A 30 -23.15 -3.72 -6.29
N LEU A 31 -22.06 -2.96 -6.19
CA LEU A 31 -21.03 -2.92 -7.23
C LEU A 31 -20.37 -4.29 -7.40
N TYR A 32 -20.23 -5.02 -6.30
CA TYR A 32 -19.69 -6.37 -6.25
C TYR A 32 -20.60 -7.27 -5.41
N ASP A 33 -20.93 -8.44 -5.93
CA ASP A 33 -21.69 -9.47 -5.21
C ASP A 33 -20.74 -10.25 -4.29
N THR A 34 -20.54 -9.74 -3.10
CA THR A 34 -19.61 -10.30 -2.10
C THR A 34 -20.30 -10.42 -0.74
N PRO A 35 -19.83 -11.33 0.14
CA PRO A 35 -20.34 -11.43 1.51
C PRO A 35 -20.26 -10.10 2.30
N PHE A 36 -19.23 -9.28 2.01
CA PHE A 36 -19.12 -7.94 2.60
C PHE A 36 -20.25 -7.01 2.12
N ALA A 37 -20.56 -7.01 0.82
CA ALA A 37 -21.62 -6.19 0.25
C ALA A 37 -23.01 -6.57 0.81
N HIS A 38 -23.19 -7.84 1.16
CA HIS A 38 -24.39 -8.34 1.85
C HIS A 38 -24.38 -8.16 3.36
N SER A 39 -23.37 -7.51 3.93
CA SER A 39 -23.20 -7.30 5.38
C SER A 39 -23.06 -8.62 6.18
N GLU A 40 -22.63 -9.69 5.55
CA GLU A 40 -22.44 -11.00 6.18
C GLU A 40 -21.08 -11.10 6.90
N VAL A 41 -20.07 -10.37 6.39
CA VAL A 41 -18.72 -10.32 6.96
C VAL A 41 -18.16 -8.90 6.96
N GLY A 42 -17.23 -8.61 7.87
CA GLY A 42 -16.47 -7.36 7.86
C GLY A 42 -15.27 -7.41 6.91
N ILE A 43 -14.79 -6.25 6.49
CA ILE A 43 -13.50 -6.12 5.80
C ILE A 43 -12.38 -6.00 6.84
N PRO A 44 -11.31 -6.81 6.75
CA PRO A 44 -10.12 -6.62 7.58
C PRO A 44 -9.52 -5.22 7.39
N MET A 45 -9.25 -4.53 8.49
CA MET A 45 -8.65 -3.20 8.47
C MET A 45 -7.40 -3.17 9.32
N ASN A 46 -6.40 -2.37 8.92
CA ASN A 46 -5.26 -2.10 9.77
C ASN A 46 -5.55 -0.95 10.76
N GLY A 47 -4.98 -1.06 11.96
CA GLY A 47 -4.85 0.07 12.87
C GLY A 47 -3.70 0.95 12.41
N LEU A 48 -3.96 2.23 12.13
CA LEU A 48 -2.91 3.17 11.76
C LEU A 48 -2.28 3.77 13.02
N VAL A 49 -0.94 3.77 13.04
CA VAL A 49 -0.11 4.45 14.03
C VAL A 49 0.59 5.61 13.33
N TRP A 50 0.24 6.83 13.74
CA TRP A 50 0.77 8.05 13.16
C TRP A 50 2.15 8.38 13.74
N MET A 51 2.96 9.10 12.96
CA MET A 51 4.30 9.54 13.35
C MET A 51 4.23 10.46 14.56
N ASP A 52 5.02 10.13 15.59
CA ASP A 52 5.16 10.87 16.82
C ASP A 52 6.45 10.41 17.54
N SER A 53 6.68 10.83 18.77
CA SER A 53 7.73 10.28 19.62
C SER A 53 7.56 8.77 19.82
N TYR A 54 8.65 8.08 20.14
CA TYR A 54 8.63 6.65 20.43
C TYR A 54 7.53 6.25 21.44
N ASP A 55 7.41 7.00 22.54
CA ASP A 55 6.46 6.69 23.61
C ASP A 55 5.00 6.87 23.15
N GLU A 56 4.71 7.91 22.38
CA GLU A 56 3.38 8.15 21.83
C GLU A 56 3.02 7.10 20.76
N MET A 57 3.95 6.76 19.86
CA MET A 57 3.72 5.70 18.88
C MET A 57 3.48 4.35 19.58
N LEU A 58 4.25 4.02 20.62
CA LEU A 58 4.03 2.80 21.42
C LEU A 58 2.67 2.83 22.13
N SER A 59 2.23 3.99 22.60
CA SER A 59 0.91 4.19 23.20
C SER A 59 -0.20 3.94 22.17
N GLN A 60 -0.08 4.52 20.96
CA GLN A 60 -1.00 4.27 19.85
C GLN A 60 -1.07 2.78 19.49
N VAL A 61 0.07 2.09 19.39
CA VAL A 61 0.11 0.62 19.16
C VAL A 61 -0.70 -0.13 20.21
N LYS A 62 -0.45 0.14 21.50
CA LYS A 62 -1.20 -0.49 22.60
C LYS A 62 -2.70 -0.21 22.52
N GLN A 63 -3.09 0.99 22.11
CA GLN A 63 -4.49 1.35 21.90
C GLN A 63 -5.12 0.52 20.78
N LYS A 64 -4.47 0.42 19.61
CA LYS A 64 -4.96 -0.37 18.46
C LYS A 64 -5.10 -1.86 18.82
N LEU A 65 -4.14 -2.41 19.53
CA LEU A 65 -4.21 -3.80 20.01
C LEU A 65 -5.41 -4.03 20.96
N ARG A 66 -5.65 -3.10 21.90
CA ARG A 66 -6.84 -3.17 22.77
C ARG A 66 -8.15 -3.05 22.01
N GLN A 67 -8.17 -2.33 20.89
CA GLN A 67 -9.32 -2.24 19.98
C GLN A 67 -9.51 -3.51 19.12
N GLY A 68 -8.61 -4.47 19.20
CA GLY A 68 -8.72 -5.76 18.52
C GLY A 68 -8.12 -5.82 17.11
N PHE A 69 -7.39 -4.79 16.67
CA PHE A 69 -6.71 -4.82 15.38
C PHE A 69 -5.69 -5.95 15.34
N LYS A 70 -5.71 -6.74 14.25
CA LYS A 70 -4.77 -7.83 13.96
C LYS A 70 -3.71 -7.44 12.94
N CYS A 71 -3.86 -6.28 12.33
CA CYS A 71 -2.88 -5.65 11.46
C CYS A 71 -2.63 -4.23 11.95
N ILE A 72 -1.37 -3.83 12.06
CA ILE A 72 -0.97 -2.46 12.40
C ILE A 72 -0.07 -1.93 11.27
N LYS A 73 -0.35 -0.71 10.80
CA LYS A 73 0.51 0.03 9.89
C LYS A 73 1.16 1.19 10.64
N LEU A 74 2.50 1.20 10.70
CA LEU A 74 3.29 2.27 11.30
C LEU A 74 3.74 3.25 10.22
N LYS A 75 3.49 4.53 10.41
CA LYS A 75 4.17 5.58 9.65
C LYS A 75 5.60 5.69 10.14
N ILE A 76 6.57 5.68 9.22
CA ILE A 76 8.01 5.77 9.51
C ILE A 76 8.69 6.79 8.59
N GLY A 77 9.95 7.14 8.87
CA GLY A 77 10.73 8.07 8.06
C GLY A 77 10.68 9.52 8.56
N ALA A 78 10.13 9.78 9.75
CA ALA A 78 10.01 11.13 10.28
C ALA A 78 10.72 11.37 11.63
N ILE A 79 11.04 10.31 12.37
CA ILE A 79 11.79 10.39 13.61
C ILE A 79 13.16 9.71 13.46
N ASP A 80 13.95 9.72 14.53
CA ASP A 80 15.24 9.04 14.51
C ASP A 80 15.10 7.57 14.14
N TRP A 81 15.94 7.10 13.22
CA TRP A 81 15.89 5.74 12.70
C TRP A 81 16.03 4.65 13.77
N GLU A 82 16.90 4.88 14.73
CA GLU A 82 17.12 3.90 15.82
C GLU A 82 15.87 3.78 16.71
N GLU A 83 15.13 4.86 16.90
CA GLU A 83 13.87 4.83 17.63
C GLU A 83 12.77 4.12 16.86
N GLU A 84 12.67 4.34 15.53
CA GLU A 84 11.73 3.60 14.66
C GLU A 84 12.02 2.09 14.70
N LEU A 85 13.29 1.73 14.54
CA LEU A 85 13.72 0.33 14.58
C LEU A 85 13.46 -0.30 15.96
N ARG A 86 13.75 0.41 17.04
CA ARG A 86 13.48 -0.01 18.41
C ARG A 86 11.98 -0.26 18.65
N LEU A 87 11.10 0.58 18.09
CA LEU A 87 9.65 0.40 18.18
C LEU A 87 9.23 -0.91 17.51
N ILE A 88 9.71 -1.16 16.29
CA ILE A 88 9.44 -2.40 15.54
C ILE A 88 9.95 -3.62 16.31
N GLN A 89 11.16 -3.57 16.86
CA GLN A 89 11.73 -4.61 17.72
C GLN A 89 10.86 -4.87 18.94
N THR A 90 10.41 -3.81 19.61
CA THR A 90 9.57 -3.90 20.80
C THR A 90 8.24 -4.59 20.48
N ILE A 91 7.63 -4.28 19.33
CA ILE A 91 6.40 -4.94 18.89
C ILE A 91 6.67 -6.41 18.58
N ARG A 92 7.68 -6.71 17.77
CA ARG A 92 8.01 -8.08 17.35
C ARG A 92 8.49 -9.00 18.48
N SER A 93 9.13 -8.44 19.52
CA SER A 93 9.47 -9.21 20.72
C SER A 93 8.26 -9.75 21.49
N ARG A 94 7.09 -9.14 21.29
CA ARG A 94 5.84 -9.50 21.97
C ARG A 94 4.83 -10.21 21.07
N PHE A 95 4.86 -9.94 19.79
CA PHE A 95 3.88 -10.44 18.82
C PHE A 95 4.60 -11.00 17.59
N SER A 96 4.48 -12.31 17.37
CA SER A 96 4.98 -12.95 16.16
C SER A 96 4.19 -12.48 14.93
N LYS A 97 4.71 -12.74 13.74
CA LYS A 97 4.01 -12.45 12.47
C LYS A 97 2.65 -13.17 12.36
N ASP A 98 2.51 -14.33 13.01
CA ASP A 98 1.28 -15.12 12.97
C ASP A 98 0.19 -14.58 13.90
N THR A 99 0.56 -13.72 14.86
CA THR A 99 -0.37 -13.10 15.81
C THR A 99 -0.70 -11.67 15.48
N LEU A 100 0.23 -10.95 14.85
CA LEU A 100 0.07 -9.54 14.46
C LEU A 100 0.77 -9.27 13.13
N GLU A 101 0.00 -8.97 12.10
CA GLU A 101 0.53 -8.41 10.87
C GLU A 101 1.04 -7.00 11.12
N LEU A 102 2.25 -6.71 10.68
CA LEU A 102 2.88 -5.39 10.82
C LEU A 102 3.31 -4.89 9.45
N ARG A 103 2.83 -3.71 9.09
CA ARG A 103 3.18 -2.97 7.88
C ARG A 103 3.85 -1.67 8.26
N VAL A 104 4.72 -1.18 7.40
CA VAL A 104 5.33 0.14 7.56
C VAL A 104 5.09 0.97 6.29
N ASP A 105 5.07 2.29 6.46
CA ASP A 105 4.80 3.24 5.38
C ASP A 105 5.74 4.43 5.54
N ALA A 106 6.63 4.58 4.58
CA ALA A 106 7.67 5.61 4.58
C ALA A 106 7.26 6.89 3.82
N ASN A 107 6.14 6.86 3.07
CA ASN A 107 5.64 7.99 2.27
C ASN A 107 6.73 8.68 1.43
N GLY A 108 7.65 7.91 0.87
CA GLY A 108 8.72 8.43 0.01
C GLY A 108 9.84 9.17 0.74
N ALA A 109 10.00 8.95 2.04
CA ALA A 109 10.90 9.75 2.87
C ALA A 109 12.40 9.51 2.60
N TRP A 110 12.77 8.38 2.03
CA TRP A 110 14.17 7.98 1.93
C TRP A 110 14.76 8.20 0.54
N THR A 111 16.07 8.40 0.48
CA THR A 111 16.83 8.23 -0.76
C THR A 111 16.87 6.74 -1.15
N PRO A 112 17.16 6.40 -2.42
CA PRO A 112 17.30 5.00 -2.83
C PRO A 112 18.35 4.21 -2.05
N GLU A 113 19.46 4.85 -1.67
CA GLU A 113 20.55 4.26 -0.89
C GLU A 113 20.13 4.02 0.57
N GLU A 114 19.47 4.99 1.19
CA GLU A 114 18.90 4.82 2.52
C GLU A 114 17.82 3.72 2.55
N ALA A 115 16.94 3.70 1.54
CA ALA A 115 15.89 2.69 1.43
C ALA A 115 16.47 1.28 1.38
N GLU A 116 17.52 1.05 0.57
CA GLU A 116 18.18 -0.26 0.48
C GLU A 116 18.74 -0.71 1.84
N GLN A 117 19.46 0.18 2.53
CA GLN A 117 20.06 -0.12 3.83
C GLN A 117 19.00 -0.37 4.92
N LYS A 118 18.01 0.50 5.01
CA LYS A 118 16.94 0.42 6.03
C LYS A 118 16.03 -0.79 5.79
N MET A 119 15.68 -1.07 4.54
CA MET A 119 14.87 -2.23 4.19
C MET A 119 15.60 -3.54 4.50
N ALA A 120 16.91 -3.63 4.32
CA ALA A 120 17.69 -4.80 4.71
C ALA A 120 17.65 -5.06 6.23
N GLN A 121 17.61 -4.00 7.05
CA GLN A 121 17.42 -4.12 8.49
C GLN A 121 15.98 -4.50 8.84
N LEU A 122 14.97 -3.85 8.24
CA LEU A 122 13.55 -4.13 8.46
C LEU A 122 13.15 -5.55 8.07
N ALA A 123 13.76 -6.11 7.05
CA ALA A 123 13.50 -7.48 6.59
C ALA A 123 13.73 -8.54 7.67
N GLN A 124 14.50 -8.24 8.73
CA GLN A 124 14.73 -9.15 9.85
C GLN A 124 13.51 -9.31 10.77
N TYR A 125 12.53 -8.42 10.67
CA TYR A 125 11.38 -8.35 11.60
C TYR A 125 10.08 -8.94 11.05
N ASP A 126 10.13 -9.72 9.98
CA ASP A 126 8.96 -10.38 9.37
C ASP A 126 7.78 -9.41 9.16
N LEU A 127 8.06 -8.23 8.62
CA LEU A 127 7.05 -7.26 8.21
C LEU A 127 6.33 -7.77 6.95
N HIS A 128 5.04 -7.46 6.83
CA HIS A 128 4.28 -7.81 5.64
C HIS A 128 4.77 -7.04 4.41
N SER A 129 4.91 -5.73 4.55
CA SER A 129 5.33 -4.86 3.45
C SER A 129 5.82 -3.50 3.96
N ILE A 130 6.57 -2.82 3.09
CA ILE A 130 6.84 -1.39 3.18
C ILE A 130 6.11 -0.66 2.06
N GLU A 131 5.38 0.40 2.41
CA GLU A 131 4.68 1.26 1.46
C GLU A 131 5.59 2.44 1.11
N GLN A 132 5.75 2.71 -0.20
CA GLN A 132 6.44 3.83 -0.82
C GLN A 132 7.76 4.22 -0.11
N PRO A 133 8.83 3.41 -0.22
CA PRO A 133 10.08 3.67 0.50
C PRO A 133 10.82 4.93 0.02
N ILE A 134 10.76 5.24 -1.29
CA ILE A 134 11.40 6.39 -1.92
C ILE A 134 10.37 7.31 -2.58
N ALA A 135 10.73 8.57 -2.81
CA ALA A 135 9.87 9.52 -3.50
C ALA A 135 9.40 9.00 -4.87
N PRO A 136 8.14 9.27 -5.28
CA PRO A 136 7.61 8.80 -6.56
C PRO A 136 8.37 9.35 -7.76
N TYR A 137 8.11 8.76 -8.94
CA TYR A 137 8.73 9.09 -10.24
C TYR A 137 10.21 8.71 -10.37
N GLN A 138 10.71 7.87 -9.48
CA GLN A 138 12.04 7.25 -9.55
C GLN A 138 11.94 5.77 -9.97
N TRP A 139 11.25 5.50 -11.08
CA TRP A 139 10.88 4.13 -11.49
C TRP A 139 12.08 3.18 -11.59
N LYS A 140 13.21 3.66 -12.08
CA LYS A 140 14.42 2.85 -12.21
C LYS A 140 14.94 2.39 -10.83
N GLU A 141 14.98 3.31 -9.88
CA GLU A 141 15.45 3.01 -8.53
C GLU A 141 14.44 2.15 -7.76
N MET A 142 13.15 2.44 -7.90
CA MET A 142 12.10 1.62 -7.32
C MET A 142 12.13 0.20 -7.89
N ALA A 143 12.31 0.05 -9.21
CA ALA A 143 12.45 -1.24 -9.88
C ALA A 143 13.66 -2.04 -9.34
N ARG A 144 14.78 -1.35 -9.11
CA ARG A 144 15.98 -1.95 -8.50
C ARG A 144 15.70 -2.46 -7.09
N LEU A 145 15.02 -1.67 -6.26
CA LEU A 145 14.63 -2.09 -4.91
C LEU A 145 13.67 -3.28 -4.95
N CYS A 146 12.66 -3.28 -5.81
CA CYS A 146 11.74 -4.40 -5.99
C CYS A 146 12.47 -5.68 -6.45
N ALA A 147 13.40 -5.55 -7.38
CA ALA A 147 14.21 -6.68 -7.87
C ALA A 147 15.04 -7.32 -6.75
N LEU A 148 15.66 -6.53 -5.89
CA LEU A 148 16.40 -7.03 -4.72
C LEU A 148 15.51 -7.84 -3.77
N GLN A 149 14.25 -7.41 -3.57
CA GLN A 149 13.32 -8.15 -2.71
C GLN A 149 12.86 -9.46 -3.37
N ASN A 150 12.60 -9.45 -4.68
CA ASN A 150 12.24 -10.65 -5.43
C ASN A 150 13.39 -11.67 -5.45
N GLU A 151 14.62 -11.22 -5.68
CA GLU A 151 15.79 -12.08 -5.64
C GLU A 151 15.97 -12.72 -4.25
N ALA A 152 15.88 -11.91 -3.17
CA ALA A 152 15.96 -12.41 -1.81
C ALA A 152 14.87 -13.46 -1.50
N LEU A 153 13.64 -13.24 -1.97
CA LEU A 153 12.55 -14.20 -1.85
C LEU A 153 12.88 -15.52 -2.58
N HIS A 154 13.35 -15.46 -3.83
CA HIS A 154 13.71 -16.65 -4.62
C HIS A 154 14.85 -17.45 -3.98
N GLU A 155 15.77 -16.78 -3.33
CA GLU A 155 16.90 -17.42 -2.62
C GLU A 155 16.54 -17.90 -1.19
N GLY A 156 15.30 -17.71 -0.76
CA GLY A 156 14.86 -18.03 0.60
C GLY A 156 15.48 -17.16 1.69
N ARG A 157 15.97 -15.97 1.31
CA ARG A 157 16.52 -14.96 2.25
C ARG A 157 15.40 -14.09 2.83
N LYS A 158 15.71 -13.43 3.93
CA LYS A 158 14.83 -12.40 4.49
C LYS A 158 14.65 -11.27 3.46
N HIS A 159 13.41 -10.86 3.26
CA HIS A 159 13.00 -9.84 2.30
C HIS A 159 11.88 -8.99 2.89
N LEU A 160 11.65 -7.82 2.31
CA LEU A 160 10.58 -6.90 2.70
C LEU A 160 9.82 -6.47 1.44
N PRO A 161 8.64 -7.03 1.16
CA PRO A 161 7.85 -6.68 -0.01
C PRO A 161 7.51 -5.19 -0.08
N ILE A 162 7.53 -4.62 -1.28
CA ILE A 162 7.22 -3.21 -1.53
C ILE A 162 5.78 -3.07 -2.01
N ALA A 163 5.05 -2.12 -1.43
CA ALA A 163 3.74 -1.65 -1.88
C ALA A 163 3.88 -0.24 -2.47
N LEU A 164 3.37 -0.01 -3.68
CA LEU A 164 3.32 1.31 -4.28
C LEU A 164 2.04 2.03 -3.90
N ASP A 165 2.12 3.28 -3.46
CA ASP A 165 1.00 4.18 -3.19
C ASP A 165 1.12 5.46 -4.03
N GLU A 166 1.95 6.41 -3.61
CA GLU A 166 2.11 7.70 -4.28
C GLU A 166 2.65 7.57 -5.71
N GLU A 167 3.32 6.47 -6.03
CA GLU A 167 3.80 6.17 -7.40
C GLU A 167 2.67 6.05 -8.41
N LEU A 168 1.47 5.64 -7.96
CA LEU A 168 0.31 5.44 -8.83
C LEU A 168 -0.46 6.75 -9.11
N ILE A 169 -0.19 7.81 -8.35
CA ILE A 169 -0.87 9.10 -8.50
C ILE A 169 -0.44 9.73 -9.83
N SER A 170 -1.42 10.26 -10.58
CA SER A 170 -1.24 10.86 -11.91
C SER A 170 -0.92 9.89 -13.04
N VAL A 171 -0.83 8.58 -12.79
CA VAL A 171 -0.73 7.55 -13.83
C VAL A 171 -2.15 7.20 -14.29
N ASN A 172 -2.65 7.94 -15.28
CA ASN A 172 -4.07 7.92 -15.63
C ASN A 172 -4.40 7.04 -16.84
N SER A 173 -3.53 6.96 -17.85
CA SER A 173 -3.79 6.13 -19.03
C SER A 173 -3.57 4.65 -18.74
N PHE A 174 -4.29 3.82 -19.50
CA PHE A 174 -4.15 2.36 -19.40
C PHE A 174 -2.72 1.91 -19.74
N GLU A 175 -2.14 2.51 -20.77
CA GLU A 175 -0.79 2.21 -21.25
C GLU A 175 0.27 2.55 -20.18
N GLU A 176 0.14 3.71 -19.53
CA GLU A 176 1.06 4.11 -18.46
C GLU A 176 0.97 3.18 -17.25
N LYS A 177 -0.23 2.71 -16.89
CA LYS A 177 -0.42 1.72 -15.83
C LYS A 177 0.32 0.42 -16.13
N CYS A 178 0.14 -0.10 -17.35
CA CYS A 178 0.86 -1.29 -17.80
C CYS A 178 2.37 -1.07 -17.77
N LEU A 179 2.84 0.06 -18.31
CA LEU A 179 4.26 0.40 -18.36
C LEU A 179 4.88 0.49 -16.96
N LEU A 180 4.19 1.12 -16.00
CA LEU A 180 4.64 1.22 -14.61
C LEU A 180 4.80 -0.18 -13.98
N LEU A 181 3.75 -1.00 -14.08
CA LEU A 181 3.76 -2.34 -13.50
C LEU A 181 4.83 -3.24 -14.13
N ASP A 182 5.03 -3.15 -15.45
CA ASP A 182 6.06 -3.91 -16.16
C ASP A 182 7.48 -3.44 -15.84
N THR A 183 7.65 -2.14 -15.56
CA THR A 183 8.95 -1.54 -15.25
C THR A 183 9.35 -1.81 -13.80
N ILE A 184 8.46 -1.51 -12.85
CA ILE A 184 8.79 -1.54 -11.41
C ILE A 184 8.66 -2.95 -10.84
N ARG A 185 7.60 -3.70 -11.24
CA ARG A 185 7.28 -5.04 -10.72
C ARG A 185 7.22 -5.08 -9.18
N PRO A 186 6.38 -4.25 -8.56
CA PRO A 186 6.21 -4.26 -7.11
C PRO A 186 5.56 -5.57 -6.66
N GLN A 187 5.58 -5.84 -5.36
CA GLN A 187 4.87 -6.98 -4.78
C GLN A 187 3.40 -6.65 -4.46
N TYR A 188 3.10 -5.37 -4.21
CA TYR A 188 1.75 -4.88 -3.92
C TYR A 188 1.53 -3.49 -4.50
N ILE A 189 0.25 -3.15 -4.69
CA ILE A 189 -0.20 -1.78 -4.98
C ILE A 189 -1.30 -1.37 -3.98
N VAL A 190 -1.35 -0.09 -3.64
CA VAL A 190 -2.39 0.52 -2.80
C VAL A 190 -3.35 1.29 -3.67
N ILE A 191 -4.61 0.90 -3.71
CA ILE A 191 -5.63 1.53 -4.56
C ILE A 191 -6.48 2.52 -3.76
N LYS A 192 -6.57 3.74 -4.30
CA LYS A 192 -7.41 4.83 -3.80
C LYS A 192 -8.29 5.32 -4.95
N PRO A 193 -9.55 4.89 -5.07
CA PRO A 193 -10.38 5.21 -6.25
C PRO A 193 -10.47 6.69 -6.59
N THR A 194 -10.47 7.57 -5.58
CA THR A 194 -10.46 9.02 -5.77
C THR A 194 -9.18 9.58 -6.39
N LEU A 195 -8.08 8.84 -6.38
CA LEU A 195 -6.78 9.26 -6.92
C LEU A 195 -6.37 8.46 -8.16
N HIS A 196 -6.95 7.27 -8.37
CA HIS A 196 -6.47 6.31 -9.35
C HIS A 196 -7.46 6.09 -10.52
N GLY A 197 -8.31 7.08 -10.79
CA GLY A 197 -9.21 7.08 -11.94
C GLY A 197 -10.60 6.48 -11.67
N GLY A 198 -11.14 6.72 -10.49
CA GLY A 198 -12.47 6.25 -10.11
C GLY A 198 -12.57 4.74 -9.97
N MET A 199 -13.77 4.20 -10.14
CA MET A 199 -14.02 2.75 -10.18
C MET A 199 -13.37 2.13 -11.42
N THR A 200 -13.57 2.75 -12.58
CA THR A 200 -12.97 2.28 -13.85
C THR A 200 -11.46 2.16 -13.75
N GLY A 201 -10.77 3.23 -13.34
CA GLY A 201 -9.32 3.22 -13.23
C GLY A 201 -8.78 2.27 -12.15
N SER A 202 -9.52 2.13 -11.05
CA SER A 202 -9.17 1.16 -10.00
C SER A 202 -9.28 -0.28 -10.50
N MET A 203 -10.31 -0.61 -11.27
CA MET A 203 -10.49 -1.94 -11.87
C MET A 203 -9.39 -2.25 -12.89
N GLU A 204 -8.96 -1.27 -13.69
CA GLU A 204 -7.81 -1.41 -14.59
C GLU A 204 -6.54 -1.78 -13.80
N TRP A 205 -6.23 -1.02 -12.73
CA TRP A 205 -5.08 -1.30 -11.86
C TRP A 205 -5.13 -2.73 -11.29
N VAL A 206 -6.26 -3.12 -10.70
CA VAL A 206 -6.43 -4.44 -10.10
C VAL A 206 -6.30 -5.55 -11.14
N SER A 207 -6.93 -5.37 -12.32
CA SER A 207 -6.85 -6.34 -13.42
C SER A 207 -5.41 -6.53 -13.91
N GLU A 208 -4.71 -5.42 -14.16
CA GLU A 208 -3.35 -5.47 -14.71
C GLU A 208 -2.32 -5.94 -13.67
N ALA A 209 -2.50 -5.60 -12.40
CA ALA A 209 -1.68 -6.14 -11.31
C ALA A 209 -1.86 -7.66 -11.17
N ASN A 210 -3.10 -8.15 -11.14
CA ASN A 210 -3.40 -9.59 -11.04
C ASN A 210 -2.80 -10.41 -12.19
N LYS A 211 -2.82 -9.90 -13.43
CA LYS A 211 -2.20 -10.56 -14.59
C LYS A 211 -0.69 -10.76 -14.43
N ARG A 212 -0.05 -9.96 -13.60
CA ARG A 212 1.39 -9.94 -13.33
C ARG A 212 1.77 -10.63 -12.01
N GLY A 213 0.78 -11.12 -11.27
CA GLY A 213 1.00 -11.74 -9.94
C GLY A 213 1.32 -10.74 -8.84
N ILE A 214 0.88 -9.49 -8.99
CA ILE A 214 1.03 -8.39 -8.02
C ILE A 214 -0.22 -8.32 -7.13
#